data_42116fedbe758d2fc85fb03f970e93ed
#
_entry.id   42116fedbe758d2fc85fb03f970e93ed
#
_cell.length_a   1.000
_cell.length_b   1.000
_cell.length_c   1.000
_cell.angle_alpha   90.00
_cell.angle_beta   90.00
_cell.angle_gamma   90.00
#
_symmetry.space_group_name_H-M   'P 1'
#
loop_
_entity.id
_entity.type
_entity.pdbx_description
1 polymer ?
#
loop_
_entity_poly.entity_id
_entity_poly.type
_entity_poly.pdbx_seq_one_letter_code
_entity_poly.pdbx_strand_id
1 'polypeptide(L)'
;MFRQRTKEDVLFDPLRNNSWKFYAFVAFLLAVIAWAAYAYFNQLSNGLIVTGLRDNIFWGIYMTNFVFFIGISHAGTLISAILRVTGAEWRRPITRMAEAITVFALMIGGPMILIDMGRPDRIFNLLEYGRFQSPILWDLISITTYITGSLMYLYLPMIPDLAECRDRLTDAPAWKQFIYRTLSLGWHGGAEQKKKLERGVAIMAVLIIPVAVSVHTVVSWIFGMTLRPGWHSTIFGPYFVVGAIFSGIAALLVAMVVFRRVYHLDAYLTDKHFRNLSLLLFVMDIIYIYFTLSEYLTMAYANEVADQRVMQLLFVGDFAPIFWTMILGGFVLPAIMLVLPNLIKIPERRTTTAMVLRPVTAIGALAVFAVMAFSPGGASADIQLAATFPLLRILIILLALGGLFWVALPTLRAHPIATIVVASVLINIAMWLKRYIIIVPTLDNPRIPIQGVPWEWAHYSPTWVEWSITAGAFAMFILLYSLFSKIFPIVSIWETSELENTEGGAHV
;
A
#
# COMPACT_ATOMS: atom_id res chain seq x y z
N MET A 1 33.21 2.54 31.86
CA MET A 1 31.97 2.97 32.53
C MET A 1 30.84 2.82 31.49
N PHE A 2 30.12 1.70 31.49
CA PHE A 2 28.99 1.46 30.54
C PHE A 2 27.83 2.36 30.98
N ARG A 3 27.62 3.46 30.24
CA ARG A 3 26.44 4.31 30.41
C ARG A 3 25.21 3.42 30.14
N GLN A 4 24.35 3.21 31.10
CA GLN A 4 23.08 2.51 30.89
C GLN A 4 22.35 3.27 29.76
N ARG A 5 22.06 2.56 28.64
CA ARG A 5 21.29 3.12 27.52
C ARG A 5 19.93 3.52 28.06
N THR A 6 19.58 4.77 27.95
CA THR A 6 18.24 5.24 28.24
C THR A 6 17.31 4.81 27.09
N LYS A 7 16.01 4.68 27.36
CA LYS A 7 15.02 4.40 26.29
C LYS A 7 15.15 5.37 25.12
N GLU A 8 15.40 6.65 25.42
CA GLU A 8 15.58 7.71 24.42
C GLU A 8 16.82 7.51 23.53
N ASP A 9 17.92 6.96 24.03
CA ASP A 9 19.13 6.72 23.25
C ASP A 9 18.86 5.81 22.04
N VAL A 10 17.89 4.90 22.15
CA VAL A 10 17.49 3.99 21.06
C VAL A 10 16.92 4.75 19.85
N LEU A 11 16.27 5.90 20.07
CA LEU A 11 15.71 6.72 18.98
C LEU A 11 16.81 7.46 18.19
N PHE A 12 17.95 7.77 18.82
CA PHE A 12 19.08 8.45 18.17
C PHE A 12 20.10 7.50 17.55
N ASP A 13 20.15 6.24 17.97
CA ASP A 13 21.10 5.24 17.43
C ASP A 13 21.05 5.13 15.89
N PRO A 14 19.87 5.07 15.21
CA PRO A 14 19.80 5.02 13.76
C PRO A 14 20.39 6.25 13.06
N LEU A 15 20.37 7.41 13.72
CA LEU A 15 20.87 8.68 13.17
C LEU A 15 22.39 8.79 13.25
N ARG A 16 23.02 8.10 14.23
CA ARG A 16 24.48 8.09 14.47
C ARG A 16 25.20 7.00 13.68
N ASN A 17 24.63 5.79 13.66
CA ASN A 17 25.33 4.58 13.23
C ASN A 17 24.78 4.03 11.92
N ASN A 18 25.67 3.81 10.94
CA ASN A 18 25.38 3.12 9.72
C ASN A 18 26.19 1.82 9.64
N SER A 19 25.50 0.68 9.46
CA SER A 19 26.16 -0.61 9.22
C SER A 19 26.58 -0.72 7.77
N TRP A 20 27.64 -1.50 7.46
CA TRP A 20 28.01 -1.83 6.10
C TRP A 20 26.85 -2.50 5.32
N LYS A 21 25.98 -3.25 6.01
CA LYS A 21 24.79 -3.86 5.43
C LYS A 21 23.82 -2.82 4.88
N PHE A 22 23.72 -1.67 5.57
CA PHE A 22 22.89 -0.56 5.09
C PHE A 22 23.46 0.02 3.79
N TYR A 23 24.79 0.23 3.70
CA TYR A 23 25.39 0.72 2.46
C TYR A 23 25.27 -0.26 1.30
N ALA A 24 25.43 -1.56 1.57
CA ALA A 24 25.20 -2.61 0.56
C ALA A 24 23.76 -2.64 0.07
N PHE A 25 22.79 -2.46 0.99
CA PHE A 25 21.37 -2.37 0.65
C PHE A 25 21.06 -1.11 -0.18
N VAL A 26 21.58 0.04 0.19
CA VAL A 26 21.45 1.28 -0.59
C VAL A 26 22.08 1.13 -1.98
N ALA A 27 23.27 0.52 -2.07
CA ALA A 27 23.92 0.27 -3.37
C ALA A 27 23.07 -0.66 -4.27
N PHE A 28 22.46 -1.70 -3.71
CA PHE A 28 21.52 -2.56 -4.43
C PHE A 28 20.30 -1.78 -4.95
N LEU A 29 19.66 -0.97 -4.11
CA LEU A 29 18.53 -0.15 -4.54
C LEU A 29 18.92 0.86 -5.62
N LEU A 30 20.08 1.50 -5.49
CA LEU A 30 20.60 2.42 -6.51
C LEU A 30 20.89 1.70 -7.84
N ALA A 31 21.37 0.45 -7.83
CA ALA A 31 21.56 -0.33 -9.03
C ALA A 31 20.22 -0.63 -9.73
N VAL A 32 19.17 -0.99 -8.98
CA VAL A 32 17.82 -1.20 -9.54
C VAL A 32 17.26 0.12 -10.12
N ILE A 33 17.46 1.24 -9.43
CA ILE A 33 17.03 2.56 -9.91
C ILE A 33 17.79 2.97 -11.17
N ALA A 34 19.10 2.71 -11.23
CA ALA A 34 19.90 2.99 -12.43
C ALA A 34 19.45 2.16 -13.63
N TRP A 35 19.09 0.89 -13.41
CA TRP A 35 18.50 0.03 -14.44
C TRP A 35 17.14 0.58 -14.92
N ALA A 36 16.28 1.00 -13.99
CA ALA A 36 15.01 1.64 -14.35
C ALA A 36 15.19 2.96 -15.10
N ALA A 37 16.18 3.76 -14.72
CA ALA A 37 16.53 4.99 -15.44
C ALA A 37 17.00 4.70 -16.89
N TYR A 38 17.78 3.65 -17.08
CA TYR A 38 18.15 3.18 -18.42
C TYR A 38 16.92 2.76 -19.23
N ALA A 39 16.00 1.99 -18.63
CA ALA A 39 14.75 1.59 -19.28
C ALA A 39 13.89 2.81 -19.66
N TYR A 40 13.80 3.80 -18.77
CA TYR A 40 13.07 5.05 -19.05
C TYR A 40 13.74 5.89 -20.14
N PHE A 41 15.08 5.96 -20.16
CA PHE A 41 15.81 6.61 -21.25
C PHE A 41 15.53 5.93 -22.59
N ASN A 42 15.48 4.58 -22.62
CA ASN A 42 15.10 3.84 -23.82
C ASN A 42 13.67 4.19 -24.28
N GLN A 43 12.72 4.33 -23.34
CA GLN A 43 11.36 4.75 -23.66
C GLN A 43 11.30 6.20 -24.19
N LEU A 44 12.06 7.13 -23.61
CA LEU A 44 12.10 8.52 -24.09
C LEU A 44 12.69 8.63 -25.50
N SER A 45 13.71 7.80 -25.82
CA SER A 45 14.39 7.82 -27.10
C SER A 45 13.58 7.18 -28.23
N ASN A 46 12.86 6.09 -27.94
CA ASN A 46 12.15 5.28 -28.93
C ASN A 46 10.63 5.48 -28.90
N GLY A 47 10.12 6.22 -27.90
CA GLY A 47 8.69 6.43 -27.69
C GLY A 47 8.00 5.23 -26.99
N LEU A 48 6.68 5.32 -26.84
CA LEU A 48 5.86 4.29 -26.17
C LEU A 48 5.80 2.95 -26.92
N ILE A 49 6.33 2.86 -28.13
CA ILE A 49 6.35 1.60 -28.90
C ILE A 49 7.15 0.49 -28.21
N VAL A 50 8.09 0.83 -27.33
CA VAL A 50 8.89 -0.13 -26.55
C VAL A 50 8.13 -0.67 -25.33
N THR A 51 6.93 -0.15 -25.07
CA THR A 51 6.00 -0.61 -24.02
C THR A 51 4.89 -1.48 -24.60
N GLY A 52 4.07 -2.07 -23.75
CA GLY A 52 2.83 -2.75 -24.14
C GLY A 52 1.68 -1.81 -24.49
N LEU A 53 1.83 -0.50 -24.25
CA LEU A 53 0.79 0.50 -24.49
C LEU A 53 0.50 0.68 -25.98
N ARG A 54 -0.78 0.80 -26.33
CA ARG A 54 -1.28 1.01 -27.69
C ARG A 54 -2.47 1.97 -27.64
N ASP A 55 -2.97 2.38 -28.79
CA ASP A 55 -4.07 3.35 -28.90
C ASP A 55 -5.35 2.94 -28.19
N ASN A 56 -5.68 1.65 -28.15
CA ASN A 56 -6.85 1.14 -27.41
C ASN A 56 -6.53 0.79 -25.97
N ILE A 57 -5.27 0.44 -25.65
CA ILE A 57 -4.83 0.10 -24.31
C ILE A 57 -3.77 1.15 -23.92
N PHE A 58 -4.26 2.36 -23.70
CA PHE A 58 -3.41 3.52 -23.42
C PHE A 58 -2.96 3.61 -21.98
N TRP A 59 -3.51 2.80 -21.07
CA TRP A 59 -3.10 2.68 -19.68
C TRP A 59 -2.77 1.22 -19.32
N GLY A 60 -1.63 1.03 -18.68
CA GLY A 60 -1.14 -0.27 -18.27
C GLY A 60 -0.59 -0.25 -16.86
N ILE A 61 0.58 -0.87 -16.68
CA ILE A 61 1.22 -1.02 -15.38
C ILE A 61 1.66 0.32 -14.76
N TYR A 62 1.94 1.35 -15.56
CA TYR A 62 2.30 2.68 -15.06
C TYR A 62 1.14 3.35 -14.34
N MET A 63 -0.06 3.31 -14.94
CA MET A 63 -1.27 3.80 -14.31
C MET A 63 -1.65 2.94 -13.09
N THR A 64 -1.43 1.63 -13.15
CA THR A 64 -1.59 0.72 -12.01
C THR A 64 -0.70 1.15 -10.83
N ASN A 65 0.58 1.45 -11.10
CA ASN A 65 1.52 1.93 -10.09
C ASN A 65 1.12 3.30 -9.54
N PHE A 66 0.68 4.23 -10.41
CA PHE A 66 0.16 5.52 -9.99
C PHE A 66 -0.96 5.36 -8.96
N VAL A 67 -2.03 4.64 -9.32
CA VAL A 67 -3.20 4.45 -8.42
C VAL A 67 -2.81 3.69 -7.15
N PHE A 68 -1.84 2.77 -7.23
CA PHE A 68 -1.35 2.03 -6.08
C PHE A 68 -0.58 2.92 -5.10
N PHE A 69 0.38 3.72 -5.58
CA PHE A 69 1.17 4.61 -4.72
C PHE A 69 0.31 5.74 -4.14
N ILE A 70 -0.57 6.34 -4.93
CA ILE A 70 -1.56 7.29 -4.40
C ILE A 70 -2.45 6.61 -3.36
N GLY A 71 -2.80 5.31 -3.54
CA GLY A 71 -3.53 4.51 -2.56
C GLY A 71 -2.78 4.39 -1.23
N ILE A 72 -1.56 3.92 -1.26
CA ILE A 72 -0.73 3.76 -0.05
C ILE A 72 -0.55 5.10 0.68
N SER A 73 -0.46 6.22 -0.05
CA SER A 73 -0.25 7.54 0.56
C SER A 73 -1.34 7.94 1.54
N HIS A 74 -2.55 7.39 1.41
CA HIS A 74 -3.66 7.72 2.33
C HIS A 74 -3.51 7.12 3.72
N ALA A 75 -2.67 6.10 3.89
CA ALA A 75 -2.44 5.48 5.18
C ALA A 75 -1.95 6.46 6.22
N GLY A 76 -0.93 7.18 5.86
CA GLY A 76 -0.28 8.07 6.81
C GLY A 76 -1.20 9.20 7.22
N THR A 77 -1.76 9.88 6.23
CA THR A 77 -2.53 11.07 6.48
C THR A 77 -3.84 10.75 7.19
N LEU A 78 -4.60 9.77 6.68
CA LEU A 78 -5.90 9.46 7.29
C LEU A 78 -5.74 8.79 8.65
N ILE A 79 -4.80 7.83 8.81
CA ILE A 79 -4.59 7.18 10.10
C ILE A 79 -4.05 8.18 11.12
N SER A 80 -3.01 8.94 10.78
CA SER A 80 -2.47 9.95 11.68
C SER A 80 -3.50 11.01 12.04
N ALA A 81 -4.20 11.59 11.04
CA ALA A 81 -5.16 12.65 11.25
C ALA A 81 -6.44 12.16 11.94
N ILE A 82 -7.04 11.04 11.50
CA ILE A 82 -8.25 10.49 12.12
C ILE A 82 -7.98 10.07 13.57
N LEU A 83 -6.89 9.36 13.83
CA LEU A 83 -6.54 8.95 15.20
C LEU A 83 -6.23 10.16 16.09
N ARG A 84 -5.70 11.26 15.52
CA ARG A 84 -5.49 12.52 16.27
C ARG A 84 -6.83 13.18 16.60
N VAL A 85 -7.71 13.32 15.65
CA VAL A 85 -9.02 13.97 15.84
C VAL A 85 -9.90 13.18 16.80
N THR A 86 -9.80 11.84 16.79
CA THR A 86 -10.53 10.96 17.72
C THR A 86 -9.86 10.81 19.09
N GLY A 87 -8.72 11.49 19.34
CA GLY A 87 -8.01 11.45 20.64
C GLY A 87 -7.34 10.12 20.95
N ALA A 88 -7.00 9.32 19.95
CA ALA A 88 -6.34 8.01 20.14
C ALA A 88 -4.85 8.18 20.43
N GLU A 89 -4.47 8.32 21.69
CA GLU A 89 -3.10 8.62 22.12
C GLU A 89 -2.07 7.54 21.73
N TRP A 90 -2.50 6.27 21.60
CA TRP A 90 -1.62 5.18 21.16
C TRP A 90 -1.02 5.38 19.74
N ARG A 91 -1.54 6.33 18.94
CA ARG A 91 -1.00 6.67 17.61
C ARG A 91 0.40 7.27 17.63
N ARG A 92 0.79 7.97 18.72
CA ARG A 92 2.00 8.83 18.76
C ARG A 92 3.27 8.16 18.22
N PRO A 93 3.63 6.90 18.56
CA PRO A 93 4.84 6.28 18.03
C PRO A 93 4.78 5.94 16.54
N ILE A 94 3.58 5.80 15.95
CA ILE A 94 3.38 5.36 14.56
C ILE A 94 3.07 6.50 13.60
N THR A 95 2.69 7.66 14.10
CA THR A 95 2.25 8.83 13.32
C THR A 95 3.27 9.22 12.25
N ARG A 96 4.53 9.41 12.63
CA ARG A 96 5.58 9.83 11.69
C ARG A 96 5.89 8.79 10.62
N MET A 97 5.89 7.51 10.98
CA MET A 97 6.05 6.44 9.99
C MET A 97 4.96 6.51 8.93
N ALA A 98 3.74 6.73 9.35
CA ALA A 98 2.60 6.83 8.50
C ALA A 98 2.65 8.07 7.59
N GLU A 99 2.98 9.23 8.12
CA GLU A 99 3.13 10.49 7.36
C GLU A 99 4.28 10.43 6.35
N ALA A 100 5.39 9.79 6.70
CA ALA A 100 6.51 9.58 5.78
C ALA A 100 6.14 8.65 4.61
N ILE A 101 5.37 7.57 4.86
CA ILE A 101 4.81 6.74 3.78
C ILE A 101 3.99 7.59 2.81
N THR A 102 3.13 8.47 3.33
CA THR A 102 2.30 9.36 2.52
C THR A 102 3.14 10.19 1.56
N VAL A 103 4.11 10.91 2.10
CA VAL A 103 4.94 11.83 1.30
C VAL A 103 5.73 11.07 0.23
N PHE A 104 6.40 9.99 0.60
CA PHE A 104 7.22 9.23 -0.37
C PHE A 104 6.37 8.51 -1.41
N ALA A 105 5.22 7.99 -1.04
CA ALA A 105 4.30 7.39 -2.00
C ALA A 105 3.77 8.42 -3.01
N LEU A 106 3.46 9.64 -2.58
CA LEU A 106 3.08 10.74 -3.48
C LEU A 106 4.22 11.16 -4.40
N MET A 107 5.46 11.22 -3.87
CA MET A 107 6.65 11.55 -4.66
C MET A 107 6.94 10.51 -5.77
N ILE A 108 6.49 9.28 -5.61
CA ILE A 108 6.64 8.23 -6.62
C ILE A 108 5.40 8.15 -7.51
N GLY A 109 4.20 8.23 -6.93
CA GLY A 109 2.95 8.13 -7.69
C GLY A 109 2.81 9.21 -8.75
N GLY A 110 3.02 10.48 -8.40
CA GLY A 110 2.92 11.60 -9.36
C GLY A 110 3.75 11.42 -10.63
N PRO A 111 5.06 11.15 -10.55
CA PRO A 111 5.90 10.88 -11.72
C PRO A 111 5.46 9.71 -12.60
N MET A 112 4.71 8.73 -12.09
CA MET A 112 4.20 7.63 -12.91
C MET A 112 3.28 8.12 -14.04
N ILE A 113 2.50 9.18 -13.82
CA ILE A 113 1.69 9.81 -14.88
C ILE A 113 2.59 10.40 -15.98
N LEU A 114 3.69 11.06 -15.58
CA LEU A 114 4.63 11.66 -16.56
C LEU A 114 5.30 10.59 -17.41
N ILE A 115 5.60 9.44 -16.84
CA ILE A 115 6.18 8.30 -17.54
C ILE A 115 5.15 7.68 -18.50
N ASP A 116 3.90 7.55 -18.06
CA ASP A 116 2.79 7.01 -18.86
C ASP A 116 2.45 7.89 -20.07
N MET A 117 2.56 9.21 -19.94
CA MET A 117 2.30 10.15 -21.02
C MET A 117 3.25 9.99 -22.24
N GLY A 118 4.42 9.39 -22.07
CA GLY A 118 5.43 9.25 -23.12
C GLY A 118 6.07 10.58 -23.59
N ARG A 119 5.42 11.72 -23.36
CA ARG A 119 5.86 13.08 -23.71
C ARG A 119 5.77 13.99 -22.49
N PRO A 120 6.70 13.84 -21.51
CA PRO A 120 6.68 14.63 -20.26
C PRO A 120 6.82 16.14 -20.48
N ASP A 121 7.41 16.56 -21.59
CA ASP A 121 7.51 17.95 -22.03
C ASP A 121 6.13 18.63 -22.20
N ARG A 122 5.07 17.85 -22.49
CA ARG A 122 3.72 18.38 -22.72
C ARG A 122 2.91 18.58 -21.45
N ILE A 123 3.43 18.27 -20.27
CA ILE A 123 2.69 18.45 -19.01
C ILE A 123 2.27 19.91 -18.79
N PHE A 124 3.10 20.86 -19.26
CA PHE A 124 2.80 22.29 -19.15
C PHE A 124 1.61 22.73 -20.00
N ASN A 125 1.28 22.00 -21.09
CA ASN A 125 0.09 22.25 -21.87
C ASN A 125 -1.19 22.08 -21.04
N LEU A 126 -1.15 21.22 -20.01
CA LEU A 126 -2.28 21.02 -19.10
C LEU A 126 -2.52 22.25 -18.22
N LEU A 127 -1.49 23.02 -17.91
CA LEU A 127 -1.61 24.29 -17.17
C LEU A 127 -2.04 25.45 -18.10
N GLU A 128 -1.50 25.48 -19.33
CA GLU A 128 -1.73 26.57 -20.27
C GLU A 128 -3.10 26.45 -20.98
N TYR A 129 -3.48 25.25 -21.39
CA TYR A 129 -4.71 24.98 -22.15
C TYR A 129 -5.73 24.11 -21.37
N GLY A 130 -5.51 23.89 -20.09
CA GLY A 130 -6.36 23.06 -19.24
C GLY A 130 -7.78 23.65 -19.10
N ARG A 131 -8.78 22.79 -19.27
CA ARG A 131 -10.19 23.17 -19.07
C ARG A 131 -10.67 22.72 -17.71
N PHE A 132 -11.37 23.57 -16.97
CA PHE A 132 -11.92 23.24 -15.63
C PHE A 132 -12.88 22.05 -15.65
N GLN A 133 -13.44 21.69 -16.79
CA GLN A 133 -14.29 20.51 -16.95
C GLN A 133 -13.51 19.20 -17.07
N SER A 134 -12.16 19.25 -17.20
CA SER A 134 -11.33 18.07 -17.36
C SER A 134 -11.03 17.37 -16.04
N PRO A 135 -11.39 16.10 -15.86
CA PRO A 135 -11.00 15.32 -14.69
C PRO A 135 -9.48 15.22 -14.47
N ILE A 136 -8.70 15.26 -15.56
CA ILE A 136 -7.23 15.23 -15.50
C ILE A 136 -6.69 16.51 -14.84
N LEU A 137 -7.30 17.67 -15.13
CA LEU A 137 -6.90 18.91 -14.47
C LEU A 137 -7.27 18.90 -12.97
N TRP A 138 -8.41 18.32 -12.61
CA TRP A 138 -8.81 18.16 -11.20
C TRP A 138 -7.82 17.26 -10.46
N ASP A 139 -7.35 16.20 -11.12
CA ASP A 139 -6.38 15.27 -10.55
C ASP A 139 -5.03 15.97 -10.29
N LEU A 140 -4.52 16.72 -11.27
CA LEU A 140 -3.30 17.51 -11.09
C LEU A 140 -3.40 18.47 -9.90
N ILE A 141 -4.51 19.22 -9.79
CA ILE A 141 -4.75 20.17 -8.70
C ILE A 141 -4.83 19.42 -7.36
N SER A 142 -5.58 18.32 -7.32
CA SER A 142 -5.81 17.57 -6.10
C SER A 142 -4.54 16.91 -5.59
N ILE A 143 -3.73 16.29 -6.46
CA ILE A 143 -2.45 15.67 -6.10
C ILE A 143 -1.46 16.73 -5.63
N THR A 144 -1.36 17.88 -6.33
CA THR A 144 -0.46 18.96 -5.94
C THR A 144 -0.84 19.55 -4.58
N THR A 145 -2.13 19.72 -4.31
CA THR A 145 -2.64 20.17 -3.01
C THR A 145 -2.33 19.13 -1.92
N TYR A 146 -2.52 17.85 -2.23
CA TYR A 146 -2.31 16.78 -1.27
C TYR A 146 -0.83 16.58 -0.91
N ILE A 147 0.08 16.61 -1.89
CA ILE A 147 1.52 16.51 -1.59
C ILE A 147 2.01 17.70 -0.77
N THR A 148 1.54 18.91 -1.11
CA THR A 148 1.91 20.13 -0.36
C THR A 148 1.38 20.06 1.08
N GLY A 149 0.12 19.71 1.26
CA GLY A 149 -0.49 19.55 2.59
C GLY A 149 0.17 18.44 3.40
N SER A 150 0.49 17.31 2.77
CA SER A 150 1.15 16.18 3.43
C SER A 150 2.60 16.49 3.84
N LEU A 151 3.34 17.23 3.02
CA LEU A 151 4.67 17.74 3.40
C LEU A 151 4.61 18.66 4.60
N MET A 152 3.64 19.57 4.64
CA MET A 152 3.45 20.46 5.78
C MET A 152 3.04 19.68 7.02
N TYR A 153 2.14 18.70 6.88
CA TYR A 153 1.66 17.88 7.99
C TYR A 153 2.74 16.96 8.57
N LEU A 154 3.65 16.43 7.75
CA LEU A 154 4.84 15.71 8.20
C LEU A 154 5.85 16.65 8.88
N TYR A 155 6.08 17.83 8.30
CA TYR A 155 7.15 18.74 8.72
C TYR A 155 6.85 19.43 10.05
N LEU A 156 5.62 19.89 10.29
CA LEU A 156 5.29 20.64 11.49
C LEU A 156 5.62 19.88 12.79
N PRO A 157 5.20 18.61 12.99
CA PRO A 157 5.57 17.85 14.19
C PRO A 157 7.05 17.48 14.26
N MET A 158 7.80 17.61 13.16
CA MET A 158 9.25 17.35 13.15
C MET A 158 10.06 18.51 13.71
N ILE A 159 9.55 19.74 13.74
CA ILE A 159 10.31 20.92 14.17
C ILE A 159 10.92 20.75 15.57
N PRO A 160 10.19 20.32 16.62
CA PRO A 160 10.75 20.07 17.94
C PRO A 160 11.83 18.98 17.94
N ASP A 161 11.60 17.89 17.22
CA ASP A 161 12.54 16.77 17.17
C ASP A 161 13.83 17.14 16.44
N LEU A 162 13.75 18.00 15.42
CA LEU A 162 14.93 18.54 14.73
C LEU A 162 15.75 19.46 15.61
N ALA A 163 15.09 20.25 16.48
CA ALA A 163 15.79 21.04 17.48
C ALA A 163 16.50 20.15 18.49
N GLU A 164 15.88 19.07 18.93
CA GLU A 164 16.49 18.10 19.82
C GLU A 164 17.67 17.35 19.15
N CYS A 165 17.53 17.00 17.86
CA CYS A 165 18.64 16.45 17.07
C CYS A 165 19.79 17.46 16.93
N ARG A 166 19.51 18.76 16.73
CA ARG A 166 20.50 19.84 16.70
C ARG A 166 21.30 19.90 17.97
N ASP A 167 20.63 19.79 19.11
CA ASP A 167 21.24 20.00 20.43
C ASP A 167 21.94 18.73 20.98
N ARG A 168 21.43 17.54 20.68
CA ARG A 168 22.00 16.26 21.17
C ARG A 168 22.99 15.59 20.20
N LEU A 169 22.93 15.85 18.89
CA LEU A 169 23.79 15.23 17.89
C LEU A 169 24.90 16.15 17.43
N THR A 170 25.63 16.78 18.39
CA THR A 170 26.73 17.72 18.11
C THR A 170 27.91 17.09 17.37
N ASP A 171 28.04 15.77 17.44
CA ASP A 171 29.06 14.94 16.78
C ASP A 171 28.64 14.52 15.34
N ALA A 172 27.41 14.85 14.89
CA ALA A 172 26.95 14.54 13.56
C ALA A 172 27.71 15.32 12.46
N PRO A 173 27.82 14.76 11.23
CA PRO A 173 28.46 15.44 10.10
C PRO A 173 27.88 16.83 9.83
N ALA A 174 28.70 17.76 9.35
CA ALA A 174 28.33 19.17 9.15
C ALA A 174 27.04 19.37 8.32
N TRP A 175 26.82 18.54 7.30
CA TRP A 175 25.61 18.61 6.48
C TRP A 175 24.33 18.25 7.26
N LYS A 176 24.38 17.26 8.19
CA LYS A 176 23.25 16.94 9.06
C LYS A 176 22.99 18.07 10.05
N GLN A 177 24.05 18.63 10.65
CA GLN A 177 23.94 19.78 11.53
C GLN A 177 23.31 20.99 10.82
N PHE A 178 23.69 21.23 9.58
CA PHE A 178 23.09 22.28 8.75
C PHE A 178 21.57 22.03 8.56
N ILE A 179 21.16 20.81 8.23
CA ILE A 179 19.75 20.42 8.10
C ILE A 179 19.01 20.68 9.41
N TYR A 180 19.53 20.19 10.54
CA TYR A 180 18.86 20.31 11.83
C TYR A 180 18.73 21.78 12.26
N ARG A 181 19.75 22.60 12.07
CA ARG A 181 19.70 24.03 12.39
C ARG A 181 18.71 24.78 11.51
N THR A 182 18.70 24.51 10.22
CA THR A 182 17.83 25.22 9.27
C THR A 182 16.37 24.82 9.45
N LEU A 183 16.09 23.52 9.52
CA LEU A 183 14.72 23.02 9.57
C LEU A 183 14.09 23.09 10.98
N SER A 184 14.86 23.30 12.03
CA SER A 184 14.28 23.54 13.38
C SER A 184 13.69 24.95 13.56
N LEU A 185 13.85 25.85 12.58
CA LEU A 185 13.26 27.21 12.55
C LEU A 185 13.46 28.02 13.85
N GLY A 186 14.60 27.84 14.53
CA GLY A 186 14.86 28.52 15.80
C GLY A 186 13.98 28.05 16.96
N TRP A 187 13.52 26.82 16.92
CA TRP A 187 12.73 26.22 18.01
C TRP A 187 13.52 26.17 19.33
N HIS A 188 12.93 26.70 20.41
CA HIS A 188 13.50 26.71 21.77
C HIS A 188 12.59 26.08 22.82
N GLY A 189 11.45 25.52 22.43
CA GLY A 189 10.52 24.84 23.33
C GLY A 189 9.72 25.78 24.27
N GLY A 190 9.66 27.09 23.96
CA GLY A 190 8.88 28.05 24.74
C GLY A 190 7.37 27.74 24.70
N ALA A 191 6.66 28.03 25.80
CA ALA A 191 5.23 27.73 25.93
C ALA A 191 4.36 28.29 24.78
N GLU A 192 4.69 29.50 24.31
CA GLU A 192 3.98 30.12 23.19
C GLU A 192 4.27 29.41 21.87
N GLN A 193 5.52 28.98 21.63
CA GLN A 193 5.87 28.19 20.45
C GLN A 193 5.14 26.85 20.43
N LYS A 194 5.10 26.15 21.58
CA LYS A 194 4.36 24.88 21.72
C LYS A 194 2.89 25.08 21.40
N LYS A 195 2.23 26.06 21.98
CA LYS A 195 0.81 26.37 21.75
C LYS A 195 0.51 26.69 20.28
N LYS A 196 1.38 27.45 19.61
CA LYS A 196 1.25 27.77 18.18
C LYS A 196 1.41 26.53 17.31
N LEU A 197 2.40 25.68 17.63
CA LEU A 197 2.65 24.43 16.90
C LEU A 197 1.49 23.45 17.05
N GLU A 198 1.04 23.18 18.27
CA GLU A 198 -0.10 22.30 18.55
C GLU A 198 -1.35 22.74 17.81
N ARG A 199 -1.64 24.05 17.82
CA ARG A 199 -2.75 24.62 17.06
C ARG A 199 -2.56 24.43 15.56
N GLY A 200 -1.36 24.65 15.02
CA GLY A 200 -1.04 24.45 13.61
C GLY A 200 -1.23 23.00 13.18
N VAL A 201 -0.71 22.06 13.96
CA VAL A 201 -0.84 20.63 13.70
C VAL A 201 -2.31 20.18 13.82
N ALA A 202 -3.08 20.69 14.78
CA ALA A 202 -4.51 20.39 14.92
C ALA A 202 -5.31 20.87 13.71
N ILE A 203 -5.06 22.10 13.23
CA ILE A 203 -5.71 22.64 12.03
C ILE A 203 -5.35 21.80 10.80
N MET A 204 -4.07 21.46 10.62
CA MET A 204 -3.62 20.64 9.50
C MET A 204 -4.25 19.24 9.53
N ALA A 205 -4.38 18.62 10.70
CA ALA A 205 -5.03 17.31 10.85
C ALA A 205 -6.50 17.33 10.37
N VAL A 206 -7.23 18.41 10.67
CA VAL A 206 -8.61 18.56 10.21
C VAL A 206 -8.66 18.84 8.69
N LEU A 207 -7.76 19.68 8.17
CA LEU A 207 -7.76 20.05 6.75
C LEU A 207 -7.32 18.91 5.83
N ILE A 208 -6.37 18.08 6.26
CA ILE A 208 -5.81 17.04 5.40
C ILE A 208 -6.80 15.88 5.14
N ILE A 209 -7.77 15.66 6.04
CA ILE A 209 -8.78 14.59 5.88
C ILE A 209 -9.64 14.82 4.62
N PRO A 210 -10.35 15.96 4.46
CA PRO A 210 -11.12 16.18 3.25
C PRO A 210 -10.27 16.27 1.99
N VAL A 211 -9.04 16.79 2.08
CA VAL A 211 -8.10 16.81 0.94
C VAL A 211 -7.76 15.38 0.50
N ALA A 212 -7.41 14.50 1.43
CA ALA A 212 -7.11 13.11 1.11
C ALA A 212 -8.32 12.38 0.50
N VAL A 213 -9.51 12.53 1.08
CA VAL A 213 -10.75 11.95 0.53
C VAL A 213 -11.03 12.48 -0.87
N SER A 214 -10.85 13.80 -1.11
CA SER A 214 -11.11 14.42 -2.41
C SER A 214 -10.16 13.89 -3.49
N VAL A 215 -8.87 13.73 -3.21
CA VAL A 215 -7.91 13.19 -4.18
C VAL A 215 -8.35 11.82 -4.68
N HIS A 216 -8.69 10.88 -3.78
CA HIS A 216 -9.10 9.54 -4.20
C HIS A 216 -10.45 9.53 -4.93
N THR A 217 -11.35 10.40 -4.52
CA THR A 217 -12.62 10.59 -5.23
C THR A 217 -12.38 11.11 -6.64
N VAL A 218 -11.51 12.11 -6.82
CA VAL A 218 -11.17 12.65 -8.15
C VAL A 218 -10.47 11.61 -9.01
N VAL A 219 -9.48 10.89 -8.47
CA VAL A 219 -8.83 9.77 -9.20
C VAL A 219 -9.86 8.75 -9.66
N SER A 220 -10.84 8.39 -8.81
CA SER A 220 -11.90 7.46 -9.19
C SER A 220 -12.79 8.01 -10.31
N TRP A 221 -13.02 9.31 -10.33
CA TRP A 221 -13.84 9.98 -11.38
C TRP A 221 -13.15 10.02 -12.74
N ILE A 222 -11.82 9.98 -12.81
CA ILE A 222 -11.10 9.81 -14.08
C ILE A 222 -11.58 8.54 -14.79
N PHE A 223 -11.79 7.45 -14.03
CA PHE A 223 -12.37 6.22 -14.56
C PHE A 223 -13.88 6.35 -14.75
N GLY A 224 -14.61 6.78 -13.73
CA GLY A 224 -16.07 6.83 -13.70
C GLY A 224 -16.70 7.76 -14.74
N MET A 225 -16.00 8.79 -15.21
CA MET A 225 -16.46 9.70 -16.25
C MET A 225 -16.11 9.25 -17.68
N THR A 226 -15.36 8.16 -17.83
CA THR A 226 -15.10 7.55 -19.12
C THR A 226 -16.19 6.54 -19.44
N LEU A 227 -16.62 6.48 -20.71
CA LEU A 227 -17.65 5.53 -21.16
C LEU A 227 -17.08 4.12 -21.40
N ARG A 228 -16.31 3.59 -20.46
CA ARG A 228 -15.73 2.25 -20.55
C ARG A 228 -16.53 1.26 -19.70
N PRO A 229 -16.66 -0.01 -20.14
CA PRO A 229 -17.34 -1.04 -19.36
C PRO A 229 -16.70 -1.22 -17.98
N GLY A 230 -17.54 -1.36 -16.95
CA GLY A 230 -17.08 -1.58 -15.59
C GLY A 230 -16.52 -0.36 -14.85
N TRP A 231 -16.34 0.80 -15.52
CA TRP A 231 -15.83 2.01 -14.87
C TRP A 231 -16.91 2.98 -14.39
N HIS A 232 -18.11 2.92 -14.93
CA HIS A 232 -19.21 3.84 -14.64
C HIS A 232 -19.97 3.51 -13.33
N SER A 233 -19.32 2.88 -12.39
CA SER A 233 -19.92 2.53 -11.10
C SER A 233 -19.95 3.73 -10.14
N THR A 234 -21.13 4.03 -9.59
CA THR A 234 -21.34 5.11 -8.59
C THR A 234 -20.58 4.87 -7.29
N ILE A 235 -20.24 3.61 -6.99
CA ILE A 235 -19.51 3.23 -5.78
C ILE A 235 -18.00 3.52 -5.85
N PHE A 236 -17.45 3.88 -7.02
CA PHE A 236 -16.01 4.03 -7.21
C PHE A 236 -15.38 5.05 -6.25
N GLY A 237 -16.04 6.19 -6.00
CA GLY A 237 -15.53 7.19 -5.04
C GLY A 237 -15.23 6.58 -3.66
N PRO A 238 -16.23 6.12 -2.92
CA PRO A 238 -16.04 5.47 -1.63
C PRO A 238 -15.15 4.23 -1.69
N TYR A 239 -15.24 3.45 -2.75
CA TYR A 239 -14.47 2.23 -2.94
C TYR A 239 -12.97 2.49 -3.05
N PHE A 240 -12.57 3.52 -3.82
CA PHE A 240 -11.18 3.94 -3.93
C PHE A 240 -10.64 4.48 -2.61
N VAL A 241 -11.43 5.27 -1.87
CA VAL A 241 -11.03 5.80 -0.55
C VAL A 241 -10.81 4.66 0.44
N VAL A 242 -11.76 3.73 0.57
CA VAL A 242 -11.62 2.58 1.48
C VAL A 242 -10.44 1.69 1.07
N GLY A 243 -10.27 1.44 -0.23
CA GLY A 243 -9.14 0.68 -0.75
C GLY A 243 -7.79 1.34 -0.47
N ALA A 244 -7.74 2.67 -0.48
CA ALA A 244 -6.55 3.43 -0.13
C ALA A 244 -6.21 3.28 1.36
N ILE A 245 -7.18 3.46 2.25
CA ILE A 245 -6.99 3.27 3.68
C ILE A 245 -6.55 1.82 3.96
N PHE A 246 -7.21 0.84 3.35
CA PHE A 246 -6.92 -0.58 3.50
C PHE A 246 -5.47 -0.93 3.11
N SER A 247 -5.04 -0.56 1.91
CA SER A 247 -3.66 -0.80 1.45
C SER A 247 -2.63 -0.05 2.30
N GLY A 248 -2.99 1.11 2.75
CA GLY A 248 -2.12 1.96 3.52
C GLY A 248 -1.89 1.45 4.94
N ILE A 249 -2.93 0.98 5.66
CA ILE A 249 -2.76 0.33 6.98
C ILE A 249 -1.84 -0.89 6.82
N ALA A 250 -2.05 -1.68 5.76
CA ALA A 250 -1.22 -2.83 5.47
C ALA A 250 0.25 -2.44 5.23
N ALA A 251 0.52 -1.38 4.47
CA ALA A 251 1.87 -0.87 4.23
C ALA A 251 2.52 -0.36 5.53
N LEU A 252 1.77 0.34 6.38
CA LEU A 252 2.25 0.82 7.68
C LEU A 252 2.64 -0.34 8.60
N LEU A 253 1.84 -1.40 8.69
CA LEU A 253 2.14 -2.58 9.50
C LEU A 253 3.44 -3.27 9.06
N VAL A 254 3.68 -3.36 7.76
CA VAL A 254 4.94 -3.88 7.21
C VAL A 254 6.11 -2.98 7.62
N ALA A 255 5.99 -1.67 7.43
CA ALA A 255 7.03 -0.70 7.81
C ALA A 255 7.34 -0.76 9.32
N MET A 256 6.30 -0.81 10.17
CA MET A 256 6.44 -0.91 11.62
C MET A 256 7.28 -2.13 12.04
N VAL A 257 7.04 -3.31 11.46
CA VAL A 257 7.82 -4.50 11.81
C VAL A 257 9.26 -4.39 11.33
N VAL A 258 9.49 -3.83 10.13
CA VAL A 258 10.84 -3.61 9.62
C VAL A 258 11.63 -2.70 10.59
N PHE A 259 11.08 -1.53 10.95
CA PHE A 259 11.74 -0.60 11.86
C PHE A 259 11.86 -1.13 13.29
N ARG A 260 10.83 -1.83 13.79
CA ARG A 260 10.89 -2.49 15.10
C ARG A 260 12.09 -3.44 15.19
N ARG A 261 12.31 -4.26 14.15
CA ARG A 261 13.41 -5.24 14.11
C ARG A 261 14.77 -4.61 13.83
N VAL A 262 14.84 -3.68 12.87
CA VAL A 262 16.11 -3.09 12.42
C VAL A 262 16.66 -2.11 13.46
N TYR A 263 15.79 -1.37 14.15
CA TYR A 263 16.18 -0.32 15.10
C TYR A 263 15.87 -0.69 16.55
N HIS A 264 15.42 -1.93 16.82
CA HIS A 264 15.13 -2.42 18.18
C HIS A 264 14.11 -1.53 18.93
N LEU A 265 13.03 -1.10 18.22
CA LEU A 265 12.01 -0.21 18.74
C LEU A 265 10.89 -0.95 19.51
N ASP A 266 11.18 -2.09 20.15
CA ASP A 266 10.18 -2.93 20.83
C ASP A 266 9.49 -2.18 21.98
N ALA A 267 10.19 -1.25 22.63
CA ALA A 267 9.65 -0.43 23.72
C ALA A 267 8.59 0.58 23.25
N TYR A 268 8.69 1.06 22.01
CA TYR A 268 7.78 2.06 21.42
C TYR A 268 6.70 1.42 20.56
N LEU A 269 7.06 0.42 19.75
CA LEU A 269 6.15 -0.31 18.87
C LEU A 269 5.72 -1.61 19.53
N THR A 270 4.82 -1.50 20.51
CA THR A 270 4.34 -2.63 21.31
C THR A 270 3.30 -3.47 20.55
N ASP A 271 3.04 -4.67 21.04
CA ASP A 271 2.03 -5.59 20.49
C ASP A 271 0.62 -4.98 20.46
N LYS A 272 0.35 -4.00 21.35
CA LYS A 272 -0.92 -3.23 21.36
C LYS A 272 -1.14 -2.47 20.06
N HIS A 273 -0.08 -1.84 19.52
CA HIS A 273 -0.14 -1.09 18.26
C HIS A 273 -0.47 -2.01 17.08
N PHE A 274 0.20 -3.17 17.00
CA PHE A 274 -0.07 -4.17 15.96
C PHE A 274 -1.49 -4.71 16.05
N ARG A 275 -1.98 -5.01 17.25
CA ARG A 275 -3.34 -5.51 17.47
C ARG A 275 -4.39 -4.47 17.08
N ASN A 276 -4.23 -3.22 17.48
CA ASN A 276 -5.19 -2.16 17.17
C ASN A 276 -5.26 -1.89 15.66
N LEU A 277 -4.10 -1.82 15.00
CA LEU A 277 -4.06 -1.64 13.55
C LEU A 277 -4.56 -2.86 12.79
N SER A 278 -4.30 -4.09 13.28
CA SER A 278 -4.82 -5.30 12.63
C SER A 278 -6.34 -5.40 12.73
N LEU A 279 -6.94 -4.93 13.83
CA LEU A 279 -8.38 -4.86 13.95
C LEU A 279 -8.97 -3.82 12.98
N LEU A 280 -8.34 -2.65 12.85
CA LEU A 280 -8.76 -1.64 11.88
C LEU A 280 -8.59 -2.17 10.44
N LEU A 281 -7.48 -2.86 10.16
CA LEU A 281 -7.23 -3.51 8.87
C LEU A 281 -8.33 -4.52 8.53
N PHE A 282 -8.74 -5.35 9.50
CA PHE A 282 -9.82 -6.32 9.31
C PHE A 282 -11.17 -5.64 9.02
N VAL A 283 -11.50 -4.56 9.74
CA VAL A 283 -12.74 -3.79 9.47
C VAL A 283 -12.72 -3.24 8.05
N MET A 284 -11.59 -2.68 7.60
CA MET A 284 -11.45 -2.16 6.24
C MET A 284 -11.54 -3.27 5.18
N ASP A 285 -11.01 -4.46 5.47
CA ASP A 285 -11.10 -5.63 4.60
C ASP A 285 -12.56 -6.06 4.38
N ILE A 286 -13.35 -6.17 5.44
CA ILE A 286 -14.78 -6.50 5.35
C ILE A 286 -15.56 -5.46 4.53
N ILE A 287 -15.31 -4.17 4.76
CA ILE A 287 -15.94 -3.10 3.98
C ILE A 287 -15.51 -3.19 2.51
N TYR A 288 -14.25 -3.50 2.26
CA TYR A 288 -13.72 -3.63 0.90
C TYR A 288 -14.28 -4.84 0.17
N ILE A 289 -14.43 -5.98 0.84
CA ILE A 289 -15.14 -7.17 0.33
C ILE A 289 -16.58 -6.82 -0.01
N TYR A 290 -17.27 -6.10 0.88
CA TYR A 290 -18.65 -5.65 0.62
C TYR A 290 -18.74 -4.79 -0.66
N PHE A 291 -17.86 -3.83 -0.84
CA PHE A 291 -17.83 -3.01 -2.04
C PHE A 291 -17.50 -3.81 -3.31
N THR A 292 -16.58 -4.77 -3.20
CA THR A 292 -16.24 -5.67 -4.31
C THR A 292 -17.42 -6.53 -4.72
N LEU A 293 -18.16 -7.10 -3.76
CA LEU A 293 -19.38 -7.86 -4.02
C LEU A 293 -20.46 -6.97 -4.65
N SER A 294 -20.64 -5.76 -4.15
CA SER A 294 -21.63 -4.81 -4.68
C SER A 294 -21.32 -4.42 -6.13
N GLU A 295 -20.05 -4.16 -6.47
CA GLU A 295 -19.59 -3.85 -7.82
C GLU A 295 -19.98 -4.95 -8.80
N TYR A 296 -19.59 -6.20 -8.53
CA TYR A 296 -19.85 -7.30 -9.46
C TYR A 296 -21.31 -7.77 -9.45
N LEU A 297 -22.00 -7.68 -8.31
CA LEU A 297 -23.42 -8.01 -8.24
C LEU A 297 -24.27 -7.06 -9.09
N THR A 298 -23.98 -5.75 -9.03
CA THR A 298 -24.72 -4.76 -9.84
C THR A 298 -24.45 -4.93 -11.34
N MET A 299 -23.19 -5.19 -11.74
CA MET A 299 -22.83 -5.50 -13.12
C MET A 299 -23.54 -6.77 -13.60
N ALA A 300 -23.56 -7.84 -12.79
CA ALA A 300 -24.23 -9.09 -13.14
C ALA A 300 -25.76 -8.92 -13.29
N TYR A 301 -26.36 -8.12 -12.40
CA TYR A 301 -27.80 -7.88 -12.41
C TYR A 301 -28.24 -7.00 -13.60
N ALA A 302 -27.46 -5.94 -13.90
CA ALA A 302 -27.73 -5.04 -15.02
C ALA A 302 -27.65 -5.76 -16.38
N ASN A 303 -26.85 -6.81 -16.46
CA ASN A 303 -26.71 -7.68 -17.62
C ASN A 303 -26.38 -6.95 -18.94
N GLU A 304 -25.64 -5.85 -18.86
CA GLU A 304 -25.15 -5.14 -20.05
C GLU A 304 -24.09 -5.97 -20.78
N VAL A 305 -24.22 -6.12 -22.08
CA VAL A 305 -23.36 -7.00 -22.90
C VAL A 305 -21.86 -6.66 -22.74
N ALA A 306 -21.54 -5.36 -22.66
CA ALA A 306 -20.15 -4.92 -22.52
C ALA A 306 -19.58 -5.26 -21.15
N ASP A 307 -20.35 -5.10 -20.08
CA ASP A 307 -19.97 -5.43 -18.71
C ASP A 307 -19.85 -6.94 -18.49
N GLN A 308 -20.77 -7.71 -19.09
CA GLN A 308 -20.72 -9.18 -19.05
C GLN A 308 -19.43 -9.74 -19.68
N ARG A 309 -18.95 -9.12 -20.77
CA ARG A 309 -17.67 -9.50 -21.38
C ARG A 309 -16.49 -9.27 -20.42
N VAL A 310 -16.45 -8.12 -19.75
CA VAL A 310 -15.39 -7.84 -18.73
C VAL A 310 -15.50 -8.85 -17.58
N MET A 311 -16.69 -9.16 -17.09
CA MET A 311 -16.89 -10.17 -16.06
C MET A 311 -16.43 -11.57 -16.51
N GLN A 312 -16.71 -11.97 -17.75
CA GLN A 312 -16.22 -13.24 -18.30
C GLN A 312 -14.69 -13.29 -18.34
N LEU A 313 -14.03 -12.22 -18.78
CA LEU A 313 -12.57 -12.13 -18.79
C LEU A 313 -11.98 -12.27 -17.37
N LEU A 314 -12.63 -11.67 -16.36
CA LEU A 314 -12.18 -11.69 -14.98
C LEU A 314 -12.48 -13.02 -14.26
N PHE A 315 -13.62 -13.65 -14.50
CA PHE A 315 -14.04 -14.82 -13.72
C PHE A 315 -13.55 -16.13 -14.30
N VAL A 316 -13.48 -16.23 -15.62
CA VAL A 316 -13.22 -17.49 -16.35
C VAL A 316 -12.16 -17.33 -17.45
N GLY A 317 -11.94 -16.11 -17.96
CA GLY A 317 -11.01 -15.83 -19.05
C GLY A 317 -9.57 -15.60 -18.60
N ASP A 318 -8.80 -14.88 -19.40
CA ASP A 318 -7.34 -14.73 -19.26
C ASP A 318 -6.92 -14.04 -17.96
N PHE A 319 -7.77 -13.19 -17.39
CA PHE A 319 -7.51 -12.51 -16.13
C PHE A 319 -8.01 -13.25 -14.87
N ALA A 320 -8.64 -14.41 -15.04
CA ALA A 320 -9.18 -15.19 -13.93
C ALA A 320 -8.13 -15.60 -12.89
N PRO A 321 -6.91 -16.00 -13.23
CA PRO A 321 -5.86 -16.31 -12.23
C PRO A 321 -5.51 -15.09 -11.37
N ILE A 322 -5.42 -13.92 -11.97
CA ILE A 322 -5.11 -12.67 -11.26
C ILE A 322 -6.30 -12.29 -10.36
N PHE A 323 -7.53 -12.35 -10.89
CA PHE A 323 -8.75 -12.03 -10.15
C PHE A 323 -8.92 -12.91 -8.91
N TRP A 324 -8.86 -14.23 -9.07
CA TRP A 324 -9.06 -15.15 -7.95
C TRP A 324 -7.90 -15.14 -6.95
N THR A 325 -6.66 -14.91 -7.40
CA THR A 325 -5.52 -14.69 -6.51
C THR A 325 -5.74 -13.45 -5.64
N MET A 326 -6.26 -12.38 -6.21
CA MET A 326 -6.61 -11.16 -5.48
C MET A 326 -7.72 -11.43 -4.46
N ILE A 327 -8.83 -12.02 -4.87
CA ILE A 327 -9.98 -12.26 -3.97
C ILE A 327 -9.60 -13.24 -2.85
N LEU A 328 -9.13 -14.43 -3.21
CA LEU A 328 -8.89 -15.50 -2.23
C LEU A 328 -7.60 -15.26 -1.44
N GLY A 329 -6.51 -14.91 -2.12
CA GLY A 329 -5.21 -14.70 -1.50
C GLY A 329 -5.05 -13.37 -0.80
N GLY A 330 -5.74 -12.34 -1.27
CA GLY A 330 -5.55 -10.98 -0.80
C GLY A 330 -6.64 -10.41 0.11
N PHE A 331 -7.85 -10.96 0.08
CA PHE A 331 -8.95 -10.50 0.94
C PHE A 331 -9.43 -11.64 1.87
N VAL A 332 -9.88 -12.76 1.32
CA VAL A 332 -10.43 -13.86 2.15
C VAL A 332 -9.38 -14.45 3.09
N LEU A 333 -8.21 -14.79 2.59
CA LEU A 333 -7.15 -15.38 3.41
C LEU A 333 -6.63 -14.43 4.50
N PRO A 334 -6.32 -13.15 4.23
CA PRO A 334 -5.97 -12.18 5.26
C PRO A 334 -7.07 -11.97 6.30
N ALA A 335 -8.34 -11.85 5.92
CA ALA A 335 -9.45 -11.75 6.86
C ALA A 335 -9.47 -12.94 7.83
N ILE A 336 -9.31 -14.15 7.30
CA ILE A 336 -9.21 -15.37 8.09
C ILE A 336 -7.98 -15.34 9.02
N MET A 337 -6.81 -14.94 8.51
CA MET A 337 -5.56 -14.86 9.29
C MET A 337 -5.65 -13.87 10.44
N LEU A 338 -6.35 -12.76 10.25
CA LEU A 338 -6.46 -11.69 11.25
C LEU A 338 -7.45 -12.05 12.38
N VAL A 339 -8.49 -12.80 12.10
CA VAL A 339 -9.62 -13.04 13.03
C VAL A 339 -9.61 -14.42 13.66
N LEU A 340 -9.54 -15.49 12.87
CA LEU A 340 -9.71 -16.84 13.37
C LEU A 340 -8.69 -17.27 14.44
N PRO A 341 -7.40 -16.86 14.41
CA PRO A 341 -6.47 -17.17 15.48
C PRO A 341 -6.92 -16.68 16.85
N ASN A 342 -7.73 -15.63 16.92
CA ASN A 342 -8.25 -15.05 18.15
C ASN A 342 -9.59 -15.68 18.59
N LEU A 343 -10.39 -16.20 17.66
CA LEU A 343 -11.72 -16.76 17.92
C LEU A 343 -11.68 -18.25 18.29
N ILE A 344 -10.83 -19.04 17.64
CA ILE A 344 -10.82 -20.49 17.84
C ILE A 344 -9.92 -20.88 18.99
N LYS A 345 -10.48 -21.47 20.06
CA LYS A 345 -9.71 -22.08 21.15
C LYS A 345 -9.23 -23.47 20.71
N ILE A 346 -7.92 -23.66 20.55
CA ILE A 346 -7.34 -24.99 20.29
C ILE A 346 -6.93 -25.60 21.63
N PRO A 347 -7.27 -26.87 21.90
CA PRO A 347 -6.74 -27.59 23.06
C PRO A 347 -5.20 -27.65 22.99
N GLU A 348 -4.52 -27.38 24.10
CA GLU A 348 -3.05 -27.39 24.19
C GLU A 348 -2.40 -28.77 24.00
N ARG A 349 -3.17 -29.85 23.99
CA ARG A 349 -2.63 -31.21 23.83
C ARG A 349 -2.07 -31.44 22.42
N ARG A 350 -0.77 -31.44 22.30
CA ARG A 350 -0.03 -31.95 21.13
C ARG A 350 -0.17 -33.47 21.12
N THR A 351 -1.10 -34.01 20.36
CA THR A 351 -1.12 -35.43 20.04
C THR A 351 -0.19 -35.74 18.91
N THR A 352 0.57 -36.84 19.00
CA THR A 352 1.53 -37.32 17.96
C THR A 352 0.85 -37.46 16.60
N THR A 353 -0.44 -37.81 16.58
CA THR A 353 -1.28 -37.89 15.39
C THR A 353 -1.43 -36.55 14.67
N ALA A 354 -1.54 -35.44 15.38
CA ALA A 354 -1.64 -34.11 14.79
C ALA A 354 -0.34 -33.67 14.13
N MET A 355 0.80 -34.19 14.59
CA MET A 355 2.13 -33.83 14.07
C MET A 355 2.41 -34.48 12.69
N VAL A 356 1.81 -35.64 12.42
CA VAL A 356 1.95 -36.37 11.12
C VAL A 356 0.82 -35.98 10.15
N LEU A 357 -0.41 -35.85 10.63
CA LEU A 357 -1.55 -35.50 9.76
C LEU A 357 -1.44 -34.08 9.15
N ARG A 358 -0.87 -33.11 9.87
CA ARG A 358 -0.77 -31.72 9.41
C ARG A 358 0.02 -31.54 8.12
N PRO A 359 1.26 -32.04 7.98
CA PRO A 359 1.98 -31.91 6.70
C PRO A 359 1.31 -32.67 5.57
N VAL A 360 0.71 -33.83 5.82
CA VAL A 360 -0.02 -34.59 4.81
C VAL A 360 -1.26 -33.84 4.31
N THR A 361 -2.05 -33.28 5.24
CA THR A 361 -3.21 -32.45 4.85
C THR A 361 -2.79 -31.16 4.15
N ALA A 362 -1.65 -30.55 4.53
CA ALA A 362 -1.13 -29.37 3.85
C ALA A 362 -0.73 -29.68 2.40
N ILE A 363 0.02 -30.76 2.17
CA ILE A 363 0.46 -31.18 0.83
C ILE A 363 -0.75 -31.56 -0.04
N GLY A 364 -1.71 -32.31 0.53
CA GLY A 364 -2.93 -32.68 -0.18
C GLY A 364 -3.80 -31.46 -0.53
N ALA A 365 -3.98 -30.54 0.38
CA ALA A 365 -4.74 -29.32 0.16
C ALA A 365 -4.07 -28.39 -0.86
N LEU A 366 -2.73 -28.24 -0.82
CA LEU A 366 -1.94 -27.50 -1.82
C LEU A 366 -2.07 -28.13 -3.21
N ALA A 367 -1.95 -29.46 -3.32
CA ALA A 367 -2.09 -30.16 -4.59
C ALA A 367 -3.50 -29.99 -5.17
N VAL A 368 -4.54 -30.14 -4.36
CA VAL A 368 -5.94 -29.92 -4.77
C VAL A 368 -6.16 -28.47 -5.19
N PHE A 369 -5.65 -27.51 -4.41
CA PHE A 369 -5.75 -26.08 -4.74
C PHE A 369 -5.07 -25.80 -6.09
N ALA A 370 -3.84 -26.26 -6.29
CA ALA A 370 -3.06 -26.04 -7.52
C ALA A 370 -3.80 -26.65 -8.75
N VAL A 371 -4.27 -27.88 -8.63
CA VAL A 371 -5.03 -28.53 -9.71
C VAL A 371 -6.31 -27.76 -10.03
N MET A 372 -7.07 -27.35 -9.02
CA MET A 372 -8.37 -26.66 -9.24
C MET A 372 -8.24 -25.20 -9.66
N ALA A 373 -7.17 -24.50 -9.21
CA ALA A 373 -6.94 -23.10 -9.55
C ALA A 373 -6.31 -22.91 -10.94
N PHE A 374 -5.38 -23.79 -11.31
CA PHE A 374 -4.52 -23.62 -12.49
C PHE A 374 -4.77 -24.62 -13.64
N SER A 375 -5.75 -25.53 -13.51
CA SER A 375 -6.07 -26.44 -14.62
C SER A 375 -6.80 -25.70 -15.74
N PRO A 376 -6.24 -25.64 -16.97
CA PRO A 376 -6.96 -25.17 -18.13
C PRO A 376 -8.17 -26.09 -18.42
N GLY A 377 -9.26 -25.55 -18.91
CA GLY A 377 -10.52 -26.26 -19.17
C GLY A 377 -10.49 -27.40 -20.21
N GLY A 378 -9.32 -27.98 -20.48
CA GLY A 378 -9.10 -29.03 -21.46
C GLY A 378 -8.51 -30.35 -20.93
N ALA A 379 -8.39 -30.52 -19.61
CA ALA A 379 -7.83 -31.75 -19.04
C ALA A 379 -8.93 -32.79 -18.73
N SER A 380 -8.55 -34.06 -18.62
CA SER A 380 -9.30 -35.34 -18.47
C SER A 380 -10.72 -35.28 -17.87
N ALA A 381 -11.57 -36.26 -18.21
CA ALA A 381 -13.00 -36.35 -17.89
C ALA A 381 -13.41 -36.03 -16.43
N ASP A 382 -12.55 -36.32 -15.46
CA ASP A 382 -12.80 -36.05 -14.02
C ASP A 382 -12.70 -34.55 -13.68
N ILE A 383 -11.90 -33.78 -14.43
CA ILE A 383 -11.77 -32.33 -14.31
C ILE A 383 -12.89 -31.63 -15.06
N GLN A 384 -13.44 -32.23 -16.12
CA GLN A 384 -14.66 -31.73 -16.81
C GLN A 384 -15.87 -31.73 -15.87
N LEU A 385 -15.97 -32.69 -14.93
CA LEU A 385 -17.04 -32.71 -13.94
C LEU A 385 -16.99 -31.48 -13.04
N ALA A 386 -15.80 -31.08 -12.61
CA ALA A 386 -15.61 -29.87 -11.79
C ALA A 386 -15.80 -28.55 -12.59
N ALA A 387 -15.53 -28.54 -13.89
CA ALA A 387 -15.84 -27.43 -14.78
C ALA A 387 -17.33 -27.29 -15.05
N THR A 388 -18.07 -28.41 -15.08
CA THR A 388 -19.52 -28.44 -15.28
C THR A 388 -20.29 -27.95 -14.05
N PHE A 389 -19.70 -28.04 -12.86
CA PHE A 389 -20.28 -27.59 -11.60
C PHE A 389 -19.41 -26.53 -10.91
N PRO A 390 -19.50 -25.26 -11.29
CA PRO A 390 -18.65 -24.18 -10.72
C PRO A 390 -18.79 -24.07 -9.20
N LEU A 391 -19.94 -24.37 -8.64
CA LEU A 391 -20.16 -24.41 -7.19
C LEU A 391 -19.33 -25.51 -6.50
N LEU A 392 -19.20 -26.68 -7.12
CA LEU A 392 -18.38 -27.79 -6.59
C LEU A 392 -16.89 -27.40 -6.60
N ARG A 393 -16.43 -26.76 -7.65
CA ARG A 393 -15.04 -26.25 -7.76
C ARG A 393 -14.74 -25.24 -6.67
N ILE A 394 -15.62 -24.28 -6.44
CA ILE A 394 -15.50 -23.30 -5.36
C ILE A 394 -15.48 -24.00 -4.00
N LEU A 395 -16.36 -24.96 -3.76
CA LEU A 395 -16.41 -25.72 -2.50
C LEU A 395 -15.09 -26.48 -2.24
N ILE A 396 -14.54 -27.14 -3.25
CA ILE A 396 -13.27 -27.87 -3.15
C ILE A 396 -12.11 -26.91 -2.83
N ILE A 397 -12.06 -25.74 -3.49
CA ILE A 397 -11.06 -24.71 -3.21
C ILE A 397 -11.20 -24.20 -1.77
N LEU A 398 -12.41 -23.93 -1.29
CA LEU A 398 -12.66 -23.48 0.07
C LEU A 398 -12.26 -24.55 1.10
N LEU A 399 -12.54 -25.83 0.84
CA LEU A 399 -12.12 -26.93 1.71
C LEU A 399 -10.59 -27.09 1.74
N ALA A 400 -9.93 -26.93 0.58
CA ALA A 400 -8.47 -26.95 0.51
C ALA A 400 -7.84 -25.78 1.28
N LEU A 401 -8.35 -24.57 1.13
CA LEU A 401 -7.95 -23.39 1.89
C LEU A 401 -8.20 -23.55 3.39
N GLY A 402 -9.35 -24.12 3.77
CA GLY A 402 -9.69 -24.45 5.16
C GLY A 402 -8.72 -25.47 5.76
N GLY A 403 -8.34 -26.49 5.02
CA GLY A 403 -7.34 -27.47 5.42
C GLY A 403 -5.94 -26.87 5.61
N LEU A 404 -5.49 -26.05 4.67
CA LEU A 404 -4.22 -25.31 4.77
C LEU A 404 -4.22 -24.37 6.00
N PHE A 405 -5.31 -23.66 6.21
CA PHE A 405 -5.47 -22.79 7.36
C PHE A 405 -5.44 -23.56 8.68
N TRP A 406 -6.15 -24.71 8.78
CA TRP A 406 -6.13 -25.57 9.96
C TRP A 406 -4.72 -26.03 10.32
N VAL A 407 -3.92 -26.38 9.34
CA VAL A 407 -2.51 -26.76 9.53
C VAL A 407 -1.66 -25.59 10.01
N ALA A 408 -1.88 -24.41 9.46
CA ALA A 408 -1.12 -23.20 9.79
C ALA A 408 -1.52 -22.58 11.14
N LEU A 409 -2.75 -22.80 11.60
CA LEU A 409 -3.35 -22.13 12.75
C LEU A 409 -2.51 -22.11 14.05
N PRO A 410 -1.80 -23.19 14.47
CA PRO A 410 -0.94 -23.13 15.66
C PRO A 410 0.28 -22.21 15.47
N THR A 411 0.85 -22.20 14.27
CA THR A 411 1.99 -21.33 13.92
C THR A 411 1.56 -19.87 13.89
N LEU A 412 0.40 -19.59 13.30
CA LEU A 412 -0.19 -18.25 13.25
C LEU A 412 -0.42 -17.68 14.65
N ARG A 413 -0.88 -18.51 15.59
CA ARG A 413 -1.06 -18.12 16.99
C ARG A 413 0.22 -17.94 17.77
N ALA A 414 1.22 -18.78 17.50
CA ALA A 414 2.50 -18.67 18.17
C ALA A 414 3.26 -17.39 17.78
N HIS A 415 2.97 -16.84 16.59
CA HIS A 415 3.66 -15.67 16.04
C HIS A 415 2.68 -14.61 15.54
N PRO A 416 1.90 -13.94 16.42
CA PRO A 416 0.82 -13.03 16.00
C PRO A 416 1.30 -11.86 15.15
N ILE A 417 2.45 -11.25 15.47
CA ILE A 417 3.00 -10.15 14.67
C ILE A 417 3.39 -10.63 13.28
N ALA A 418 4.05 -11.81 13.17
CA ALA A 418 4.40 -12.35 11.85
C ALA A 418 3.15 -12.64 11.01
N THR A 419 2.10 -13.15 11.62
CA THR A 419 0.80 -13.40 10.97
C THR A 419 0.19 -12.11 10.42
N ILE A 420 0.16 -11.05 11.23
CA ILE A 420 -0.32 -9.72 10.82
C ILE A 420 0.49 -9.18 9.63
N VAL A 421 1.81 -9.33 9.66
CA VAL A 421 2.68 -8.85 8.59
C VAL A 421 2.49 -9.64 7.30
N VAL A 422 2.40 -10.96 7.37
CA VAL A 422 2.12 -11.80 6.19
C VAL A 422 0.77 -11.41 5.58
N ALA A 423 -0.28 -11.28 6.40
CA ALA A 423 -1.58 -10.80 5.94
C ALA A 423 -1.46 -9.41 5.25
N SER A 424 -0.71 -8.49 5.85
CA SER A 424 -0.49 -7.14 5.30
C SER A 424 0.26 -7.15 3.97
N VAL A 425 1.25 -8.03 3.79
CA VAL A 425 1.96 -8.20 2.52
C VAL A 425 1.02 -8.75 1.44
N LEU A 426 0.23 -9.78 1.77
CA LEU A 426 -0.76 -10.35 0.86
C LEU A 426 -1.80 -9.30 0.42
N ILE A 427 -2.28 -8.49 1.36
CA ILE A 427 -3.20 -7.37 1.07
C ILE A 427 -2.55 -6.38 0.10
N ASN A 428 -1.31 -5.95 0.33
CA ASN A 428 -0.65 -4.99 -0.56
C ASN A 428 -0.48 -5.53 -1.98
N ILE A 429 -0.10 -6.81 -2.11
CA ILE A 429 -0.02 -7.48 -3.42
C ILE A 429 -1.39 -7.50 -4.08
N ALA A 430 -2.44 -7.92 -3.37
CA ALA A 430 -3.79 -7.98 -3.91
C ALA A 430 -4.34 -6.59 -4.27
N MET A 431 -4.00 -5.57 -3.49
CA MET A 431 -4.41 -4.21 -3.79
C MET A 431 -3.69 -3.63 -5.02
N TRP A 432 -2.46 -4.05 -5.31
CA TRP A 432 -1.80 -3.76 -6.57
C TRP A 432 -2.50 -4.50 -7.73
N LEU A 433 -2.78 -5.80 -7.57
CA LEU A 433 -3.53 -6.59 -8.55
C LEU A 433 -4.93 -6.02 -8.83
N LYS A 434 -5.62 -5.51 -7.80
CA LYS A 434 -6.94 -4.87 -7.98
C LYS A 434 -6.87 -3.65 -8.91
N ARG A 435 -5.82 -2.81 -8.76
CA ARG A 435 -5.61 -1.65 -9.65
C ARG A 435 -5.36 -2.10 -11.08
N TYR A 436 -4.58 -3.16 -11.26
CA TYR A 436 -4.35 -3.77 -12.56
C TYR A 436 -5.64 -4.28 -13.20
N ILE A 437 -6.46 -5.00 -12.43
CA ILE A 437 -7.74 -5.56 -12.89
C ILE A 437 -8.77 -4.48 -13.27
N ILE A 438 -8.78 -3.35 -12.57
CA ILE A 438 -9.66 -2.23 -12.92
C ILE A 438 -9.28 -1.65 -14.27
N ILE A 439 -7.99 -1.57 -14.60
CA ILE A 439 -7.47 -0.83 -15.76
C ILE A 439 -7.40 -1.71 -16.98
N VAL A 440 -6.62 -2.79 -16.91
CA VAL A 440 -6.19 -3.55 -18.08
C VAL A 440 -7.36 -4.34 -18.73
N PRO A 441 -8.12 -5.16 -18.01
CA PRO A 441 -9.19 -5.96 -18.63
C PRO A 441 -10.28 -5.12 -19.32
N THR A 442 -10.56 -3.94 -18.77
CA THR A 442 -11.52 -3.00 -19.36
C THR A 442 -11.03 -2.44 -20.69
N LEU A 443 -9.75 -2.06 -20.76
CA LEU A 443 -9.14 -1.53 -21.97
C LEU A 443 -8.87 -2.62 -23.01
N ASP A 444 -8.57 -3.83 -22.56
CA ASP A 444 -8.37 -5.02 -23.40
C ASP A 444 -9.68 -5.52 -24.03
N ASN A 445 -10.83 -4.97 -23.62
CA ASN A 445 -12.15 -5.28 -24.14
C ASN A 445 -12.76 -4.05 -24.84
N PRO A 446 -12.37 -3.74 -26.09
CA PRO A 446 -12.86 -2.58 -26.82
C PRO A 446 -14.36 -2.74 -27.15
N ARG A 447 -15.13 -1.63 -27.06
CA ARG A 447 -16.56 -1.62 -27.40
C ARG A 447 -16.82 -1.95 -28.88
N ILE A 448 -15.92 -1.53 -29.75
CA ILE A 448 -15.97 -1.81 -31.18
C ILE A 448 -14.91 -2.85 -31.50
N PRO A 449 -15.26 -4.01 -32.09
CA PRO A 449 -14.27 -5.01 -32.45
C PRO A 449 -13.17 -4.44 -33.34
N ILE A 450 -11.92 -4.67 -32.95
CA ILE A 450 -10.77 -4.26 -33.75
C ILE A 450 -10.48 -5.36 -34.76
N GLN A 451 -10.48 -5.01 -36.03
CA GLN A 451 -10.20 -5.94 -37.12
C GLN A 451 -8.93 -5.54 -37.88
N GLY A 452 -8.20 -6.53 -38.34
CA GLY A 452 -7.04 -6.30 -39.21
C GLY A 452 -5.78 -5.80 -38.53
N VAL A 453 -5.70 -5.83 -37.18
CA VAL A 453 -4.49 -5.51 -36.42
C VAL A 453 -3.85 -6.79 -35.86
N PRO A 454 -2.53 -6.84 -35.71
CA PRO A 454 -1.84 -7.94 -35.05
C PRO A 454 -2.39 -8.18 -33.62
N TRP A 455 -2.42 -9.42 -33.19
CA TRP A 455 -2.88 -9.81 -31.83
C TRP A 455 -2.17 -9.02 -30.73
N GLU A 456 -0.86 -8.84 -30.86
CA GLU A 456 -0.01 -8.09 -29.92
C GLU A 456 -0.41 -6.61 -29.76
N TRP A 457 -1.15 -6.06 -30.72
CA TRP A 457 -1.64 -4.68 -30.67
C TRP A 457 -3.03 -4.57 -30.07
N ALA A 458 -3.75 -5.67 -30.03
CA ALA A 458 -5.09 -5.77 -29.47
C ALA A 458 -5.09 -6.14 -27.98
N HIS A 459 -3.99 -6.75 -27.48
CA HIS A 459 -3.87 -7.24 -26.11
C HIS A 459 -2.65 -6.62 -25.40
N TYR A 460 -2.80 -6.34 -24.11
CA TYR A 460 -1.76 -5.75 -23.30
C TYR A 460 -0.89 -6.80 -22.61
N SER A 461 0.40 -6.69 -22.81
CA SER A 461 1.40 -7.44 -22.07
C SER A 461 2.53 -6.47 -21.66
N PRO A 462 2.78 -6.28 -20.35
CA PRO A 462 3.84 -5.41 -19.89
C PRO A 462 5.20 -5.88 -20.39
N THR A 463 5.98 -4.96 -20.96
CA THR A 463 7.33 -5.24 -21.46
C THR A 463 8.38 -5.19 -20.34
N TRP A 464 9.62 -5.61 -20.66
CA TRP A 464 10.73 -5.47 -19.73
C TRP A 464 10.98 -4.02 -19.30
N VAL A 465 10.68 -3.05 -20.17
CA VAL A 465 10.83 -1.60 -19.88
C VAL A 465 9.88 -1.20 -18.76
N GLU A 466 8.61 -1.60 -18.86
CA GLU A 466 7.58 -1.28 -17.88
C GLU A 466 7.85 -1.98 -16.52
N TRP A 467 8.27 -3.23 -16.54
CA TRP A 467 8.65 -3.95 -15.33
C TRP A 467 9.89 -3.37 -14.65
N SER A 468 10.88 -2.93 -15.45
CA SER A 468 12.10 -2.29 -14.91
C SER A 468 11.77 -0.97 -14.23
N ILE A 469 10.93 -0.13 -14.84
CA ILE A 469 10.48 1.14 -14.27
C ILE A 469 9.64 0.88 -13.01
N THR A 470 8.77 -0.13 -13.03
CA THR A 470 8.00 -0.55 -11.84
C THR A 470 8.92 -0.95 -10.69
N ALA A 471 9.90 -1.81 -10.94
CA ALA A 471 10.89 -2.20 -9.93
C ALA A 471 11.67 -1.00 -9.40
N GLY A 472 12.04 -0.06 -10.28
CA GLY A 472 12.69 1.20 -9.91
C GLY A 472 11.82 2.09 -9.02
N ALA A 473 10.52 2.16 -9.28
CA ALA A 473 9.56 2.93 -8.48
C ALA A 473 9.48 2.39 -7.04
N PHE A 474 9.36 1.07 -6.88
CA PHE A 474 9.39 0.42 -5.55
C PHE A 474 10.74 0.60 -4.87
N ALA A 475 11.86 0.43 -5.60
CA ALA A 475 13.19 0.64 -5.06
C ALA A 475 13.40 2.08 -4.60
N MET A 476 12.93 3.07 -5.35
CA MET A 476 13.00 4.48 -4.98
C MET A 476 12.17 4.79 -3.72
N PHE A 477 10.96 4.24 -3.61
CA PHE A 477 10.13 4.37 -2.41
C PHE A 477 10.85 3.83 -1.17
N ILE A 478 11.40 2.62 -1.26
CA ILE A 478 12.16 1.98 -0.17
C ILE A 478 13.43 2.78 0.15
N LEU A 479 14.13 3.29 -0.85
CA LEU A 479 15.33 4.11 -0.68
C LEU A 479 15.02 5.41 0.06
N LEU A 480 14.02 6.16 -0.38
CA LEU A 480 13.62 7.43 0.23
C LEU A 480 13.25 7.23 1.71
N TYR A 481 12.47 6.18 2.00
CA TYR A 481 12.04 5.85 3.34
C TYR A 481 13.22 5.41 4.23
N SER A 482 14.14 4.62 3.69
CA SER A 482 15.37 4.19 4.39
C SER A 482 16.30 5.37 4.67
N LEU A 483 16.50 6.28 3.71
CA LEU A 483 17.32 7.48 3.89
C LEU A 483 16.69 8.45 4.89
N PHE A 484 15.37 8.64 4.83
CA PHE A 484 14.64 9.46 5.79
C PHE A 484 14.89 8.99 7.22
N SER A 485 14.80 7.68 7.49
CA SER A 485 15.02 7.10 8.81
C SER A 485 16.45 7.22 9.33
N LYS A 486 17.41 7.59 8.47
CA LYS A 486 18.81 7.85 8.81
C LYS A 486 19.13 9.32 9.02
N ILE A 487 18.23 10.20 8.60
CA ILE A 487 18.40 11.65 8.74
C ILE A 487 17.46 12.18 9.82
N PHE A 488 16.24 11.65 9.87
CA PHE A 488 15.18 12.10 10.76
C PHE A 488 14.70 10.98 11.70
N PRO A 489 14.34 11.31 12.95
CA PRO A 489 13.79 10.31 13.86
C PRO A 489 12.50 9.72 13.29
N ILE A 490 12.44 8.39 13.16
CA ILE A 490 11.28 7.70 12.58
C ILE A 490 10.08 7.59 13.56
N VAL A 491 10.36 7.67 14.86
CA VAL A 491 9.38 7.82 15.93
C VAL A 491 9.47 9.25 16.44
N SER A 492 8.35 9.92 16.68
CA SER A 492 8.32 11.28 17.21
C SER A 492 8.83 11.28 18.65
N ILE A 493 9.92 12.01 18.88
CA ILE A 493 10.53 12.14 20.22
C ILE A 493 9.65 13.03 21.09
N TRP A 494 9.22 14.17 20.56
CA TRP A 494 8.39 15.12 21.28
C TRP A 494 7.04 14.53 21.69
N GLU A 495 6.32 13.89 20.77
CA GLU A 495 5.00 13.30 21.06
C GLU A 495 5.08 12.12 22.05
N THR A 496 6.18 11.35 22.03
CA THR A 496 6.36 10.21 22.95
C THR A 496 6.81 10.65 24.35
N SER A 497 7.64 11.67 24.45
CA SER A 497 8.05 12.22 25.75
C SER A 497 6.90 12.88 26.53
N GLU A 498 5.95 13.49 25.83
CA GLU A 498 4.73 14.01 26.46
C GLU A 498 3.81 12.91 27.03
N LEU A 499 3.74 11.74 26.39
CA LEU A 499 3.00 10.58 26.89
C LEU A 499 3.61 10.07 28.22
N GLU A 500 4.92 9.90 28.28
CA GLU A 500 5.60 9.43 29.50
C GLU A 500 5.41 10.39 30.67
N ASN A 501 5.40 11.69 30.41
CA ASN A 501 5.14 12.71 31.43
C ASN A 501 3.68 12.70 31.93
N THR A 502 2.71 12.38 31.07
CA THR A 502 1.30 12.33 31.44
C THR A 502 0.95 11.05 32.21
N GLU A 503 1.54 9.91 31.84
CA GLU A 503 1.36 8.64 32.55
C GLU A 503 2.14 8.62 33.89
N GLY A 504 3.34 9.21 33.95
CA GLY A 504 4.13 9.36 35.18
C GLY A 504 3.52 10.30 36.21
N GLY A 505 2.73 11.31 35.79
CA GLY A 505 2.02 12.23 36.69
C GLY A 505 0.70 11.70 37.24
N ALA A 506 0.18 10.59 36.72
CA ALA A 506 -1.05 9.95 37.20
C ALA A 506 -0.81 8.92 38.34
N HIS A 507 0.45 8.71 38.72
CA HIS A 507 0.87 7.78 39.79
C HIS A 507 1.53 8.50 41.00
N VAL A 508 1.36 9.82 41.15
CA VAL A 508 1.82 10.58 42.34
C VAL A 508 0.62 11.09 43.12
#